data_2ed0ca7f681513d3307a725c1950bf1f
#
_entry.id   2ed0ca7f681513d3307a725c1950bf1f
#
_cell.length_a   1.000
_cell.length_b   1.000
_cell.length_c   1.000
_cell.angle_alpha   90.00
_cell.angle_beta   90.00
_cell.angle_gamma   90.00
#
_symmetry.space_group_name_H-M   'P 1'
#
loop_
_entity.id
_entity.type
_entity.pdbx_description
1 polymer ?
#
loop_
_entity_poly.entity_id
_entity_poly.type
_entity_poly.pdbx_seq_one_letter_code
_entity_poly.pdbx_strand_id
1 'polypeptide(L)'
;MHLGKSVETIGENVFLNSDSLTSITVDEENPYFMVDDGVLYSKDKRELLYCPKNFSGIYRVAEEVKRIGKSAFRNCNQLTEIVLPEGLEVIGDTAFYGCTQLKQISLPKSVSQIGAYAYKGCPLQGTLDLMNIKDIGEGAFEGCTGLTSVVLPENLLRIEASLFQGCTGLTVVNIPQCVTAIGISAFASCSRLQSVAIPDEVERIEDYAFKGCSNMKHLAIGNSVKKIGVEAFGECRRLKSLSIPASVDSILSSFVDCDSVSSLELKDGNRPILIEGKCFNGGNMMIDTLYIGRKISGVPQFNECAYLSTLTVGSMILTMQDVSGCKDLSKVICLGATPPEATMTTFSTVTLDGTLVVPASAEEVYRRTAPWRFFYTIETFPDVAPAKLILDTESYQITREDEVLSLLATVYPEHATFSGLRWTSSNEMVATVSETGIVHSNKEGEADITVSLNDGALTATCHVSVHYVDLSQSRRRYVTYRWGNHRNIYYLVRYDRSVGAFGQGLRWGYDFRHVGSQTRCVLVPYPEQDV
;
A
#
# COMPACT_ATOMS: atom_id res chain seq x y z
N MET A 1 -11.72 43.30 13.38
CA MET A 1 -12.78 43.03 12.38
C MET A 1 -14.11 43.01 13.12
N HIS A 2 -15.18 43.64 12.56
CA HIS A 2 -16.53 43.60 13.13
C HIS A 2 -17.48 42.89 12.18
N LEU A 3 -18.28 41.95 12.68
CA LEU A 3 -19.36 41.26 11.97
C LEU A 3 -20.68 41.94 12.36
N GLY A 4 -21.31 42.59 11.39
CA GLY A 4 -22.61 43.25 11.58
C GLY A 4 -23.76 42.25 11.74
N LYS A 5 -24.93 42.73 12.16
CA LYS A 5 -26.12 41.90 12.44
C LYS A 5 -26.65 41.11 11.24
N SER A 6 -26.39 41.57 10.02
CA SER A 6 -26.89 40.95 8.78
C SER A 6 -25.92 39.94 8.17
N VAL A 7 -24.79 39.65 8.83
CA VAL A 7 -23.86 38.61 8.33
C VAL A 7 -24.42 37.25 8.71
N GLU A 8 -24.79 36.44 7.71
CA GLU A 8 -25.42 35.13 7.87
C GLU A 8 -24.42 33.97 7.70
N THR A 9 -23.40 34.17 6.86
CA THR A 9 -22.43 33.15 6.55
C THR A 9 -21.01 33.71 6.52
N ILE A 10 -20.05 32.87 6.92
CA ILE A 10 -18.62 33.13 6.78
C ILE A 10 -18.10 32.10 5.77
N GLY A 11 -17.56 32.57 4.65
CA GLY A 11 -17.05 31.71 3.59
C GLY A 11 -15.83 30.90 4.05
N GLU A 12 -15.52 29.85 3.33
CA GLU A 12 -14.32 29.06 3.59
C GLU A 12 -13.05 29.90 3.43
N ASN A 13 -12.08 29.67 4.31
CA ASN A 13 -10.76 30.31 4.27
C ASN A 13 -10.73 31.86 4.40
N VAL A 14 -11.81 32.48 4.84
CA VAL A 14 -11.87 33.96 5.02
C VAL A 14 -10.73 34.49 5.90
N PHE A 15 -10.30 33.70 6.88
CA PHE A 15 -9.23 34.08 7.81
C PHE A 15 -7.85 33.51 7.44
N LEU A 16 -7.71 32.86 6.26
CA LEU A 16 -6.54 32.02 5.94
C LEU A 16 -5.21 32.79 6.02
N ASN A 17 -5.13 34.01 5.54
CA ASN A 17 -3.91 34.85 5.53
C ASN A 17 -4.08 36.13 6.37
N SER A 18 -4.94 36.08 7.37
CA SER A 18 -5.25 37.23 8.21
C SER A 18 -4.31 37.29 9.42
N ASP A 19 -2.97 37.33 9.17
CA ASP A 19 -1.96 37.28 10.23
C ASP A 19 -2.00 38.47 11.18
N SER A 20 -2.54 39.60 10.72
CA SER A 20 -2.71 40.81 11.52
C SER A 20 -4.07 40.90 12.23
N LEU A 21 -4.95 39.91 12.07
CA LEU A 21 -6.27 39.91 12.71
C LEU A 21 -6.13 39.46 14.17
N THR A 22 -6.08 40.43 15.07
CA THR A 22 -5.88 40.21 16.52
C THR A 22 -7.19 40.19 17.31
N SER A 23 -8.30 40.66 16.73
CA SER A 23 -9.60 40.66 17.39
C SER A 23 -10.76 40.61 16.39
N ILE A 24 -11.81 39.92 16.79
CA ILE A 24 -13.12 39.90 16.10
C ILE A 24 -14.19 40.34 17.09
N THR A 25 -15.14 41.11 16.62
CA THR A 25 -16.35 41.46 17.37
C THR A 25 -17.55 41.13 16.51
N VAL A 26 -18.65 40.78 17.15
CA VAL A 26 -19.94 40.47 16.50
C VAL A 26 -21.00 41.36 17.10
N ASP A 27 -21.89 41.87 16.26
CA ASP A 27 -23.07 42.66 16.68
C ASP A 27 -23.93 41.78 17.62
N GLU A 28 -24.39 42.36 18.74
CA GLU A 28 -25.19 41.62 19.75
C GLU A 28 -26.48 41.04 19.16
N GLU A 29 -27.07 41.74 18.17
CA GLU A 29 -28.26 41.30 17.44
C GLU A 29 -28.00 40.31 16.31
N ASN A 30 -26.71 39.91 16.07
CA ASN A 30 -26.43 38.91 15.06
C ASN A 30 -27.02 37.55 15.49
N PRO A 31 -27.89 36.93 14.70
CA PRO A 31 -28.54 35.67 15.08
C PRO A 31 -27.70 34.43 14.81
N TYR A 32 -26.57 34.54 14.10
CA TYR A 32 -25.78 33.39 13.61
C TYR A 32 -24.46 33.21 14.30
N PHE A 33 -23.83 34.30 14.80
CA PHE A 33 -22.50 34.28 15.37
C PHE A 33 -22.43 34.96 16.73
N MET A 34 -21.40 34.59 17.47
CA MET A 34 -21.02 35.25 18.73
C MET A 34 -19.53 35.18 18.94
N VAL A 35 -19.01 36.06 19.79
CA VAL A 35 -17.62 36.01 20.29
C VAL A 35 -17.66 35.76 21.77
N ASP A 36 -16.83 34.84 22.23
CA ASP A 36 -16.57 34.57 23.63
C ASP A 36 -15.07 34.45 23.83
N ASP A 37 -14.53 35.18 24.83
CA ASP A 37 -13.10 35.28 25.10
C ASP A 37 -12.23 35.56 23.86
N GLY A 38 -12.74 36.41 22.94
CA GLY A 38 -12.07 36.81 21.71
C GLY A 38 -12.11 35.75 20.59
N VAL A 39 -12.70 34.60 20.81
CA VAL A 39 -12.84 33.51 19.85
C VAL A 39 -14.26 33.55 19.23
N LEU A 40 -14.33 33.31 17.92
CA LEU A 40 -15.55 33.33 17.16
C LEU A 40 -16.22 31.95 17.16
N TYR A 41 -17.52 31.94 17.46
CA TYR A 41 -18.36 30.74 17.48
C TYR A 41 -19.61 30.90 16.63
N SER A 42 -20.27 29.80 16.31
CA SER A 42 -21.70 29.79 15.99
C SER A 42 -22.52 30.33 17.18
N LYS A 43 -23.72 30.88 16.93
CA LYS A 43 -24.56 31.51 17.98
C LYS A 43 -24.93 30.53 19.10
N ASP A 44 -25.09 29.26 18.77
CA ASP A 44 -25.41 28.18 19.72
C ASP A 44 -24.16 27.57 20.40
N LYS A 45 -22.97 28.15 20.17
CA LYS A 45 -21.65 27.66 20.63
C LYS A 45 -21.27 26.23 20.21
N ARG A 46 -22.01 25.60 19.30
CA ARG A 46 -21.69 24.22 18.90
C ARG A 46 -20.50 24.14 17.96
N GLU A 47 -20.17 25.22 17.25
CA GLU A 47 -19.01 25.26 16.36
C GLU A 47 -18.06 26.41 16.74
N LEU A 48 -16.77 26.09 16.95
CA LEU A 48 -15.70 27.06 17.10
C LEU A 48 -15.15 27.36 15.70
N LEU A 49 -15.30 28.61 15.26
CA LEU A 49 -15.03 29.01 13.88
C LEU A 49 -13.66 29.64 13.68
N TYR A 50 -13.17 30.45 14.64
CA TYR A 50 -11.89 31.12 14.52
C TYR A 50 -11.34 31.60 15.86
N CYS A 51 -10.06 31.30 16.09
CA CYS A 51 -9.25 31.81 17.20
C CYS A 51 -8.18 32.77 16.65
N PRO A 52 -8.05 34.00 17.19
CA PRO A 52 -7.02 34.95 16.78
C PRO A 52 -5.60 34.39 16.98
N LYS A 53 -4.71 34.65 16.02
CA LYS A 53 -3.34 34.09 16.00
C LYS A 53 -2.42 34.59 17.11
N ASN A 54 -2.75 35.72 17.76
CA ASN A 54 -2.04 36.25 18.92
C ASN A 54 -2.41 35.57 20.25
N PHE A 55 -3.37 34.61 20.21
CA PHE A 55 -3.68 33.82 21.39
C PHE A 55 -2.47 33.02 21.86
N SER A 56 -2.19 33.02 23.14
CA SER A 56 -1.01 32.37 23.73
C SER A 56 -1.37 31.55 24.95
N GLY A 57 -0.61 30.45 25.15
CA GLY A 57 -0.77 29.60 26.33
C GLY A 57 -1.79 28.49 26.13
N ILE A 58 -2.61 28.23 27.14
CA ILE A 58 -3.58 27.14 27.22
C ILE A 58 -4.95 27.67 26.82
N TYR A 59 -5.63 27.02 25.85
CA TYR A 59 -7.01 27.33 25.50
C TYR A 59 -7.95 26.21 25.95
N ARG A 60 -9.03 26.57 26.64
CA ARG A 60 -10.11 25.64 27.03
C ARG A 60 -11.31 25.88 26.13
N VAL A 61 -11.59 24.89 25.26
CA VAL A 61 -12.77 24.92 24.37
C VAL A 61 -14.03 24.78 25.21
N ALA A 62 -15.05 25.58 24.93
CA ALA A 62 -16.33 25.56 25.65
C ALA A 62 -17.01 24.19 25.57
N GLU A 63 -17.71 23.78 26.63
CA GLU A 63 -18.28 22.43 26.80
C GLU A 63 -19.37 22.11 25.77
N GLU A 64 -20.03 23.14 25.20
CA GLU A 64 -21.09 23.01 24.19
C GLU A 64 -20.56 22.66 22.82
N VAL A 65 -19.25 22.84 22.58
CA VAL A 65 -18.66 22.68 21.24
C VAL A 65 -18.65 21.22 20.81
N LYS A 66 -19.25 20.98 19.65
CA LYS A 66 -19.28 19.69 18.97
C LYS A 66 -18.30 19.60 17.79
N ARG A 67 -17.93 20.76 17.24
CA ARG A 67 -17.05 20.86 16.07
C ARG A 67 -16.02 21.98 16.26
N ILE A 68 -14.78 21.67 15.98
CA ILE A 68 -13.75 22.68 15.70
C ILE A 68 -13.75 22.88 14.18
N GLY A 69 -14.03 24.09 13.75
CA GLY A 69 -14.17 24.46 12.35
C GLY A 69 -12.85 24.38 11.57
N LYS A 70 -12.98 24.42 10.25
CA LYS A 70 -11.86 24.44 9.31
C LYS A 70 -10.95 25.63 9.60
N SER A 71 -9.64 25.38 9.75
CA SER A 71 -8.61 26.40 10.03
C SER A 71 -8.81 27.20 11.32
N ALA A 72 -9.64 26.76 12.26
CA ALA A 72 -10.05 27.52 13.44
C ALA A 72 -8.89 28.01 14.31
N PHE A 73 -7.83 27.20 14.48
CA PHE A 73 -6.58 27.54 15.20
C PHE A 73 -5.37 27.57 14.26
N ARG A 74 -5.57 27.67 12.95
CA ARG A 74 -4.47 27.63 11.98
C ARG A 74 -3.42 28.71 12.30
N ASN A 75 -2.14 28.30 12.41
CA ASN A 75 -0.99 29.15 12.75
C ASN A 75 -1.10 29.89 14.10
N CYS A 76 -1.85 29.36 15.06
CA CYS A 76 -1.81 29.83 16.44
C CYS A 76 -0.47 29.37 17.09
N ASN A 77 0.61 30.03 16.67
CA ASN A 77 2.00 29.61 16.98
C ASN A 77 2.38 29.74 18.44
N GLN A 78 1.58 30.39 19.25
CA GLN A 78 1.81 30.57 20.71
C GLN A 78 0.86 29.69 21.55
N LEU A 79 -0.04 28.92 20.91
CA LEU A 79 -0.89 27.93 21.57
C LEU A 79 -0.03 26.75 22.03
N THR A 80 0.08 26.54 23.34
CA THR A 80 0.92 25.49 23.92
C THR A 80 0.14 24.24 24.29
N GLU A 81 -1.13 24.40 24.65
CA GLU A 81 -2.04 23.33 25.03
C GLU A 81 -3.47 23.69 24.64
N ILE A 82 -4.25 22.68 24.28
CA ILE A 82 -5.69 22.82 24.08
C ILE A 82 -6.41 21.76 24.90
N VAL A 83 -7.43 22.20 25.66
CA VAL A 83 -8.31 21.32 26.41
C VAL A 83 -9.63 21.20 25.61
N LEU A 84 -9.90 20.00 25.13
CA LEU A 84 -11.06 19.68 24.31
C LEU A 84 -12.21 19.16 25.19
N PRO A 85 -13.48 19.56 24.95
CA PRO A 85 -14.62 19.10 25.73
C PRO A 85 -14.96 17.63 25.42
N GLU A 86 -15.45 16.88 26.39
CA GLU A 86 -15.81 15.47 26.25
C GLU A 86 -16.92 15.23 25.22
N GLY A 87 -17.64 16.27 24.79
CA GLY A 87 -18.68 16.16 23.78
C GLY A 87 -18.23 16.50 22.36
N LEU A 88 -16.95 16.79 22.12
CA LEU A 88 -16.43 17.14 20.80
C LEU A 88 -16.49 15.93 19.85
N GLU A 89 -17.02 16.14 18.65
CA GLU A 89 -17.23 15.06 17.68
C GLU A 89 -16.31 15.18 16.44
N VAL A 90 -16.01 16.41 16.02
CA VAL A 90 -15.31 16.68 14.76
C VAL A 90 -14.21 17.72 14.94
N ILE A 91 -13.03 17.43 14.40
CA ILE A 91 -11.92 18.36 14.21
C ILE A 91 -11.79 18.60 12.71
N GLY A 92 -12.02 19.83 12.26
CA GLY A 92 -12.07 20.21 10.84
C GLY A 92 -10.71 20.19 10.15
N ASP A 93 -10.73 20.34 8.81
CA ASP A 93 -9.52 20.42 8.01
C ASP A 93 -8.63 21.56 8.47
N THR A 94 -7.32 21.30 8.53
CA THR A 94 -6.33 22.30 8.91
C THR A 94 -6.60 23.04 10.23
N ALA A 95 -7.45 22.49 11.11
CA ALA A 95 -7.91 23.14 12.33
C ALA A 95 -6.76 23.67 13.20
N PHE A 96 -5.69 22.90 13.37
CA PHE A 96 -4.48 23.24 14.12
C PHE A 96 -3.22 23.30 13.25
N TYR A 97 -3.38 23.43 11.93
CA TYR A 97 -2.24 23.50 11.00
C TYR A 97 -1.23 24.55 11.46
N GLY A 98 0.04 24.16 11.62
CA GLY A 98 1.12 25.08 11.94
C GLY A 98 1.11 25.61 13.37
N CYS A 99 0.41 25.00 14.33
CA CYS A 99 0.50 25.35 15.75
C CYS A 99 1.84 24.85 16.32
N THR A 100 2.92 25.58 16.05
CA THR A 100 4.32 25.15 16.29
C THR A 100 4.72 25.00 17.76
N GLN A 101 3.87 25.40 18.70
CA GLN A 101 4.08 25.21 20.14
C GLN A 101 3.15 24.14 20.73
N LEU A 102 2.19 23.61 19.98
CA LEU A 102 1.24 22.61 20.46
C LEU A 102 1.91 21.24 20.51
N LYS A 103 2.28 20.83 21.73
CA LYS A 103 3.05 19.60 21.98
C LYS A 103 2.20 18.44 22.49
N GLN A 104 1.05 18.73 23.07
CA GLN A 104 0.18 17.72 23.66
C GLN A 104 -1.27 17.94 23.26
N ILE A 105 -1.95 16.84 22.96
CA ILE A 105 -3.39 16.79 22.77
C ILE A 105 -3.94 15.58 23.52
N SER A 106 -5.13 15.74 24.10
CA SER A 106 -5.94 14.65 24.59
C SER A 106 -7.21 14.63 23.78
N LEU A 107 -7.39 13.62 22.94
CA LEU A 107 -8.60 13.47 22.14
C LEU A 107 -9.70 12.82 22.98
N PRO A 108 -10.85 13.51 23.20
CA PRO A 108 -12.00 12.91 23.85
C PRO A 108 -12.51 11.69 23.06
N LYS A 109 -13.09 10.70 23.77
CA LYS A 109 -13.63 9.48 23.12
C LYS A 109 -14.77 9.75 22.14
N SER A 110 -15.42 10.89 22.25
CA SER A 110 -16.49 11.35 21.34
C SER A 110 -15.97 11.79 19.98
N VAL A 111 -14.68 12.16 19.86
CA VAL A 111 -14.09 12.55 18.56
C VAL A 111 -14.08 11.34 17.64
N SER A 112 -14.80 11.47 16.53
CA SER A 112 -14.92 10.42 15.52
C SER A 112 -14.33 10.80 14.17
N GLN A 113 -14.05 12.10 13.95
CA GLN A 113 -13.53 12.61 12.67
C GLN A 113 -12.41 13.61 12.89
N ILE A 114 -11.30 13.44 12.17
CA ILE A 114 -10.18 14.38 12.10
C ILE A 114 -9.95 14.71 10.62
N GLY A 115 -10.08 15.99 10.26
CA GLY A 115 -9.97 16.47 8.89
C GLY A 115 -8.56 16.46 8.32
N ALA A 116 -8.47 16.73 7.02
CA ALA A 116 -7.20 16.77 6.29
C ALA A 116 -6.27 17.84 6.86
N TYR A 117 -4.99 17.47 7.06
CA TYR A 117 -3.94 18.36 7.57
C TYR A 117 -4.25 19.01 8.92
N ALA A 118 -5.15 18.42 9.72
CA ALA A 118 -5.67 19.03 10.94
C ALA A 118 -4.58 19.44 11.93
N TYR A 119 -3.55 18.62 12.12
CA TYR A 119 -2.42 18.87 13.02
C TYR A 119 -1.08 18.98 12.28
N LYS A 120 -1.10 19.26 10.96
CA LYS A 120 0.14 19.37 10.20
C LYS A 120 1.08 20.41 10.78
N GLY A 121 2.33 19.99 11.06
CA GLY A 121 3.38 20.83 11.60
C GLY A 121 3.26 21.15 13.09
N CYS A 122 2.37 20.46 13.82
CA CYS A 122 2.34 20.50 15.29
C CYS A 122 3.38 19.53 15.83
N PRO A 123 4.30 19.95 16.73
CA PRO A 123 5.32 19.06 17.28
C PRO A 123 4.77 18.18 18.42
N LEU A 124 3.64 17.52 18.17
CA LEU A 124 2.98 16.61 19.10
C LEU A 124 3.96 15.57 19.62
N GLN A 125 3.88 15.22 20.91
CA GLN A 125 4.83 14.36 21.61
C GLN A 125 4.16 13.10 22.16
N GLY A 126 4.96 12.03 22.29
CA GLY A 126 4.55 10.80 22.95
C GLY A 126 3.69 9.90 22.07
N THR A 127 2.73 9.21 22.70
CA THR A 127 1.80 8.29 22.01
C THR A 127 0.53 9.03 21.63
N LEU A 128 0.11 8.88 20.38
CA LEU A 128 -1.16 9.36 19.86
C LEU A 128 -2.17 8.21 19.82
N ASP A 129 -3.27 8.34 20.55
CA ASP A 129 -4.35 7.36 20.54
C ASP A 129 -5.47 7.80 19.61
N LEU A 130 -5.71 7.01 18.54
CA LEU A 130 -6.74 7.21 17.52
C LEU A 130 -7.80 6.11 17.50
N MET A 131 -7.87 5.24 18.53
CA MET A 131 -8.74 4.05 18.51
C MET A 131 -10.23 4.35 18.25
N ASN A 132 -10.70 5.52 18.67
CA ASN A 132 -12.12 5.91 18.52
C ASN A 132 -12.39 6.69 17.22
N ILE A 133 -11.38 7.01 16.43
CA ILE A 133 -11.54 7.81 15.22
C ILE A 133 -12.03 6.90 14.09
N LYS A 134 -13.10 7.33 13.41
CA LYS A 134 -13.70 6.61 12.27
C LYS A 134 -13.17 7.12 10.94
N ASP A 135 -12.83 8.41 10.88
CA ASP A 135 -12.42 9.07 9.64
C ASP A 135 -11.22 9.99 9.93
N ILE A 136 -10.11 9.73 9.23
CA ILE A 136 -8.85 10.47 9.38
C ILE A 136 -8.47 10.98 8.00
N GLY A 137 -8.39 12.30 7.87
CA GLY A 137 -8.06 12.95 6.61
C GLY A 137 -6.57 12.83 6.22
N GLU A 138 -6.31 13.07 4.94
CA GLU A 138 -4.97 13.15 4.37
C GLU A 138 -4.08 14.10 5.18
N GLY A 139 -2.82 13.69 5.44
CA GLY A 139 -1.81 14.51 6.12
C GLY A 139 -2.20 15.01 7.51
N ALA A 140 -3.21 14.41 8.16
CA ALA A 140 -3.75 14.91 9.42
C ALA A 140 -2.67 15.15 10.49
N PHE A 141 -1.61 14.35 10.51
CA PHE A 141 -0.49 14.44 11.45
C PHE A 141 0.87 14.65 10.75
N GLU A 142 0.87 15.19 9.53
CA GLU A 142 2.09 15.46 8.78
C GLU A 142 3.00 16.41 9.56
N GLY A 143 4.29 16.04 9.74
CA GLY A 143 5.27 16.85 10.45
C GLY A 143 5.11 16.88 11.97
N CYS A 144 4.36 15.96 12.57
CA CYS A 144 4.27 15.80 14.02
C CYS A 144 5.54 15.14 14.56
N THR A 145 6.64 15.89 14.60
CA THR A 145 8.01 15.40 14.81
C THR A 145 8.29 14.78 16.18
N GLY A 146 7.48 15.07 17.19
CA GLY A 146 7.67 14.55 18.55
C GLY A 146 6.87 13.27 18.86
N LEU A 147 5.99 12.80 17.95
CA LEU A 147 5.27 11.53 18.12
C LEU A 147 6.26 10.37 18.14
N THR A 148 6.14 9.49 19.14
CA THR A 148 6.98 8.29 19.28
C THR A 148 6.26 7.02 18.90
N SER A 149 4.94 6.97 19.06
CA SER A 149 4.08 5.86 18.69
C SER A 149 2.66 6.33 18.37
N VAL A 150 1.91 5.52 17.63
CA VAL A 150 0.51 5.78 17.26
C VAL A 150 -0.27 4.50 17.46
N VAL A 151 -1.47 4.61 18.06
CA VAL A 151 -2.47 3.54 18.13
C VAL A 151 -3.55 3.84 17.10
N LEU A 152 -3.61 3.05 16.03
CA LEU A 152 -4.56 3.20 14.94
C LEU A 152 -5.87 2.48 15.24
N PRO A 153 -7.02 2.93 14.67
CA PRO A 153 -8.29 2.21 14.76
C PRO A 153 -8.21 0.80 14.17
N GLU A 154 -8.72 -0.20 14.86
CA GLU A 154 -8.67 -1.59 14.38
C GLU A 154 -9.48 -1.84 13.09
N ASN A 155 -10.48 -1.00 12.81
CA ASN A 155 -11.32 -1.07 11.61
C ASN A 155 -10.88 -0.13 10.48
N LEU A 156 -9.66 0.41 10.54
CA LEU A 156 -9.12 1.33 9.54
C LEU A 156 -8.82 0.57 8.23
N LEU A 157 -9.57 0.84 7.16
CA LEU A 157 -9.42 0.14 5.88
C LEU A 157 -8.26 0.67 5.04
N ARG A 158 -7.81 1.90 5.29
CA ARG A 158 -6.75 2.55 4.53
C ARG A 158 -5.93 3.50 5.40
N ILE A 159 -4.63 3.51 5.22
CA ILE A 159 -3.76 4.59 5.72
C ILE A 159 -3.76 5.69 4.64
N GLU A 160 -4.25 6.88 5.00
CA GLU A 160 -4.38 7.99 4.04
C GLU A 160 -3.01 8.55 3.60
N ALA A 161 -3.02 9.27 2.46
CA ALA A 161 -1.82 9.91 1.94
C ALA A 161 -1.22 10.88 2.97
N SER A 162 0.11 10.90 3.06
CA SER A 162 0.88 11.80 3.96
C SER A 162 0.49 11.77 5.43
N LEU A 163 -0.31 10.79 5.89
CA LEU A 163 -0.93 10.79 7.24
C LEU A 163 0.08 11.06 8.36
N PHE A 164 1.26 10.43 8.30
CA PHE A 164 2.36 10.60 9.26
C PHE A 164 3.66 11.04 8.58
N GLN A 165 3.58 11.62 7.38
CA GLN A 165 4.77 12.12 6.68
C GLN A 165 5.57 13.07 7.59
N GLY A 166 6.88 12.85 7.69
CA GLY A 166 7.75 13.71 8.49
C GLY A 166 7.61 13.55 10.01
N CYS A 167 6.92 12.51 10.50
CA CYS A 167 6.89 12.16 11.92
C CYS A 167 8.23 11.55 12.33
N THR A 168 9.29 12.38 12.35
CA THR A 168 10.68 11.94 12.55
C THR A 168 10.96 11.28 13.90
N GLY A 169 10.08 11.49 14.89
CA GLY A 169 10.16 10.85 16.20
C GLY A 169 9.58 9.45 16.27
N LEU A 170 8.75 9.05 15.28
CA LEU A 170 8.00 7.79 15.28
C LEU A 170 8.95 6.59 15.21
N THR A 171 8.91 5.72 16.23
CA THR A 171 9.78 4.55 16.35
C THR A 171 9.10 3.24 16.01
N VAL A 172 7.78 3.19 16.23
CA VAL A 172 6.94 2.00 16.00
C VAL A 172 5.56 2.44 15.54
N VAL A 173 5.01 1.69 14.59
CA VAL A 173 3.62 1.76 14.16
C VAL A 173 3.08 0.33 14.01
N ASN A 174 1.88 0.11 14.51
CA ASN A 174 1.16 -1.14 14.33
C ASN A 174 0.07 -0.91 13.28
N ILE A 175 0.23 -1.47 12.09
CA ILE A 175 -0.76 -1.33 11.01
C ILE A 175 -1.86 -2.37 11.27
N PRO A 176 -3.15 -1.95 11.38
CA PRO A 176 -4.26 -2.87 11.62
C PRO A 176 -4.43 -3.91 10.51
N GLN A 177 -4.88 -5.12 10.87
CA GLN A 177 -5.02 -6.24 9.93
C GLN A 177 -6.00 -5.98 8.79
N CYS A 178 -7.02 -5.15 9.00
CA CYS A 178 -8.02 -4.83 7.98
C CYS A 178 -7.56 -3.78 6.95
N VAL A 179 -6.35 -3.23 7.08
CA VAL A 179 -5.83 -2.24 6.12
C VAL A 179 -5.56 -2.90 4.78
N THR A 180 -6.18 -2.39 3.72
CA THR A 180 -6.03 -2.90 2.34
C THR A 180 -5.07 -2.06 1.49
N ALA A 181 -4.79 -0.81 1.88
CA ALA A 181 -3.86 0.06 1.16
C ALA A 181 -3.12 1.04 2.08
N ILE A 182 -1.85 1.29 1.76
CA ILE A 182 -1.03 2.31 2.41
C ILE A 182 -0.80 3.43 1.40
N GLY A 183 -1.28 4.63 1.74
CA GLY A 183 -1.33 5.79 0.85
C GLY A 183 0.03 6.40 0.50
N ILE A 184 0.01 7.29 -0.49
CA ILE A 184 1.20 8.01 -0.98
C ILE A 184 1.86 8.75 0.18
N SER A 185 3.19 8.56 0.36
CA SER A 185 3.99 9.23 1.40
C SER A 185 3.47 9.04 2.84
N ALA A 186 2.62 8.06 3.12
CA ALA A 186 1.92 7.92 4.41
C ALA A 186 2.86 7.96 5.63
N PHE A 187 4.05 7.38 5.53
CA PHE A 187 5.12 7.37 6.55
C PHE A 187 6.45 7.91 6.01
N ALA A 188 6.42 8.68 4.91
CA ALA A 188 7.67 9.21 4.34
C ALA A 188 8.43 10.06 5.38
N SER A 189 9.75 9.90 5.42
CA SER A 189 10.63 10.61 6.38
C SER A 189 10.36 10.32 7.86
N CYS A 190 9.71 9.20 8.21
CA CYS A 190 9.68 8.68 9.57
C CYS A 190 11.05 8.08 9.92
N SER A 191 12.07 8.94 10.04
CA SER A 191 13.48 8.54 10.05
C SER A 191 13.89 7.67 11.25
N ARG A 192 13.12 7.64 12.33
CA ARG A 192 13.35 6.78 13.49
C ARG A 192 12.59 5.47 13.49
N LEU A 193 11.71 5.23 12.51
CA LEU A 193 10.93 3.99 12.40
C LEU A 193 11.88 2.79 12.19
N GLN A 194 11.81 1.80 13.11
CA GLN A 194 12.78 0.71 13.17
C GLN A 194 12.32 -0.57 12.49
N SER A 195 11.03 -0.83 12.54
CA SER A 195 10.43 -2.03 11.94
C SER A 195 9.01 -1.74 11.48
N VAL A 196 8.63 -2.41 10.40
CA VAL A 196 7.26 -2.40 9.89
C VAL A 196 6.87 -3.82 9.49
N ALA A 197 5.68 -4.24 9.94
CA ALA A 197 5.00 -5.43 9.43
C ALA A 197 3.78 -4.95 8.64
N ILE A 198 3.79 -5.22 7.34
CA ILE A 198 2.65 -4.97 6.45
C ILE A 198 1.70 -6.17 6.58
N PRO A 199 0.44 -5.97 7.00
CA PRO A 199 -0.54 -7.05 7.15
C PRO A 199 -0.86 -7.77 5.83
N ASP A 200 -1.38 -8.99 5.97
CA ASP A 200 -1.73 -9.83 4.81
C ASP A 200 -2.90 -9.28 3.98
N GLU A 201 -3.78 -8.45 4.55
CA GLU A 201 -4.87 -7.82 3.80
C GLU A 201 -4.42 -6.64 2.91
N VAL A 202 -3.19 -6.14 3.08
CA VAL A 202 -2.69 -5.02 2.27
C VAL A 202 -2.40 -5.50 0.85
N GLU A 203 -3.12 -4.94 -0.11
CA GLU A 203 -2.93 -5.21 -1.55
C GLU A 203 -1.96 -4.23 -2.23
N ARG A 204 -1.90 -2.99 -1.75
CA ARG A 204 -1.09 -1.92 -2.39
C ARG A 204 -0.33 -1.10 -1.37
N ILE A 205 0.95 -0.90 -1.67
CA ILE A 205 1.81 0.09 -1.04
C ILE A 205 2.08 1.15 -2.09
N GLU A 206 1.54 2.36 -1.88
CA GLU A 206 1.61 3.43 -2.88
C GLU A 206 2.99 4.13 -2.89
N ASP A 207 3.18 5.07 -3.84
CA ASP A 207 4.45 5.74 -4.04
C ASP A 207 4.95 6.46 -2.77
N TYR A 208 6.25 6.35 -2.50
CA TYR A 208 6.93 6.99 -1.37
C TYR A 208 6.42 6.62 0.02
N ALA A 209 5.58 5.61 0.18
CA ALA A 209 4.86 5.31 1.44
C ALA A 209 5.77 5.28 2.67
N PHE A 210 6.98 4.72 2.59
CA PHE A 210 7.99 4.65 3.65
C PHE A 210 9.34 5.26 3.22
N LYS A 211 9.35 6.11 2.19
CA LYS A 211 10.59 6.74 1.74
C LYS A 211 11.28 7.49 2.87
N GLY A 212 12.59 7.32 3.02
CA GLY A 212 13.38 8.01 4.05
C GLY A 212 13.19 7.47 5.47
N CYS A 213 12.59 6.27 5.64
CA CYS A 213 12.60 5.55 6.91
C CYS A 213 14.00 4.97 7.20
N SER A 214 14.98 5.86 7.34
CA SER A 214 16.42 5.54 7.28
C SER A 214 16.93 4.63 8.42
N ASN A 215 16.17 4.48 9.52
CA ASN A 215 16.50 3.57 10.60
C ASN A 215 15.77 2.21 10.52
N MET A 216 14.96 1.99 9.49
CA MET A 216 14.25 0.72 9.30
C MET A 216 15.23 -0.44 9.11
N LYS A 217 15.18 -1.43 10.01
CA LYS A 217 16.03 -2.61 10.01
C LYS A 217 15.28 -3.86 9.55
N HIS A 218 13.99 -3.91 9.83
CA HIS A 218 13.12 -5.06 9.58
C HIS A 218 11.88 -4.62 8.83
N LEU A 219 11.61 -5.31 7.73
CA LEU A 219 10.41 -5.16 6.92
C LEU A 219 9.83 -6.54 6.65
N ALA A 220 8.59 -6.75 7.08
CA ALA A 220 7.79 -7.90 6.67
C ALA A 220 6.70 -7.41 5.72
N ILE A 221 6.56 -8.03 4.56
CA ILE A 221 5.56 -7.69 3.55
C ILE A 221 4.51 -8.79 3.53
N GLY A 222 3.24 -8.41 3.70
CA GLY A 222 2.11 -9.34 3.71
C GLY A 222 1.88 -10.05 2.38
N ASN A 223 1.26 -11.23 2.45
CA ASN A 223 1.14 -12.15 1.32
C ASN A 223 0.05 -11.78 0.29
N SER A 224 -0.71 -10.69 0.50
CA SER A 224 -1.67 -10.16 -0.49
C SER A 224 -1.17 -8.94 -1.24
N VAL A 225 0.04 -8.42 -0.93
CA VAL A 225 0.59 -7.25 -1.62
C VAL A 225 0.85 -7.59 -3.08
N LYS A 226 0.17 -6.86 -3.99
CA LYS A 226 0.28 -7.02 -5.45
C LYS A 226 1.20 -5.98 -6.08
N LYS A 227 1.24 -4.77 -5.51
CA LYS A 227 2.03 -3.65 -6.05
C LYS A 227 2.78 -2.92 -4.97
N ILE A 228 4.06 -2.64 -5.24
CA ILE A 228 4.91 -1.75 -4.45
C ILE A 228 5.28 -0.56 -5.35
N GLY A 229 4.86 0.64 -4.93
CA GLY A 229 4.96 1.88 -5.70
C GLY A 229 6.38 2.43 -5.82
N VAL A 230 6.49 3.54 -6.56
CA VAL A 230 7.76 4.24 -6.82
C VAL A 230 8.38 4.69 -5.51
N GLU A 231 9.64 4.30 -5.29
CA GLU A 231 10.41 4.65 -4.09
C GLU A 231 9.66 4.39 -2.75
N ALA A 232 8.73 3.43 -2.73
CA ALA A 232 7.91 3.15 -1.56
C ALA A 232 8.75 2.87 -0.30
N PHE A 233 9.92 2.28 -0.45
CA PHE A 233 10.93 2.05 0.59
C PHE A 233 12.27 2.70 0.24
N GLY A 234 12.28 3.71 -0.63
CA GLY A 234 13.50 4.44 -0.99
C GLY A 234 14.21 4.99 0.24
N GLU A 235 15.53 5.00 0.25
CA GLU A 235 16.36 5.51 1.35
C GLU A 235 16.18 4.80 2.71
N CYS A 236 15.67 3.55 2.72
CA CYS A 236 15.64 2.69 3.91
C CYS A 236 17.04 2.10 4.15
N ARG A 237 18.01 2.96 4.45
CA ARG A 237 19.46 2.70 4.43
C ARG A 237 19.96 1.65 5.43
N ARG A 238 19.14 1.25 6.43
CA ARG A 238 19.51 0.23 7.44
C ARG A 238 18.81 -1.11 7.25
N LEU A 239 17.99 -1.26 6.21
CA LEU A 239 17.34 -2.52 5.89
C LEU A 239 18.39 -3.55 5.45
N LYS A 240 18.47 -4.70 6.14
CA LYS A 240 19.51 -5.71 5.91
C LYS A 240 19.06 -6.86 5.04
N SER A 241 17.82 -7.26 5.18
CA SER A 241 17.23 -8.36 4.43
C SER A 241 15.88 -7.95 3.88
N LEU A 242 15.56 -8.45 2.70
CA LEU A 242 14.31 -8.19 2.02
C LEU A 242 13.78 -9.48 1.43
N SER A 243 12.56 -9.84 1.81
CA SER A 243 11.82 -10.95 1.22
C SER A 243 10.57 -10.40 0.53
N ILE A 244 10.45 -10.65 -0.78
CA ILE A 244 9.34 -10.21 -1.62
C ILE A 244 8.38 -11.39 -1.80
N PRO A 245 7.13 -11.31 -1.28
CA PRO A 245 6.14 -12.37 -1.41
C PRO A 245 5.79 -12.69 -2.86
N ALA A 246 5.34 -13.93 -3.10
CA ALA A 246 4.90 -14.40 -4.41
C ALA A 246 3.70 -13.63 -4.98
N SER A 247 2.91 -13.00 -4.12
CA SER A 247 1.75 -12.17 -4.49
C SER A 247 2.10 -10.87 -5.23
N VAL A 248 3.36 -10.35 -5.05
CA VAL A 248 3.77 -9.06 -5.63
C VAL A 248 3.95 -9.21 -7.13
N ASP A 249 3.10 -8.57 -7.93
CA ASP A 249 3.16 -8.61 -9.40
C ASP A 249 4.12 -7.56 -9.97
N SER A 250 4.32 -6.42 -9.27
CA SER A 250 5.20 -5.35 -9.76
C SER A 250 5.90 -4.54 -8.67
N ILE A 251 7.14 -4.15 -8.99
CA ILE A 251 8.01 -3.29 -8.19
C ILE A 251 8.51 -2.16 -9.10
N LEU A 252 8.33 -0.89 -8.68
CA LEU A 252 8.60 0.30 -9.49
C LEU A 252 9.68 1.18 -8.82
N SER A 253 10.98 0.92 -9.04
CA SER A 253 12.09 1.63 -8.37
C SER A 253 11.95 1.71 -6.85
N SER A 254 11.33 0.69 -6.21
CA SER A 254 10.76 0.81 -4.86
C SER A 254 11.80 0.82 -3.73
N PHE A 255 13.02 0.32 -3.98
CA PHE A 255 14.07 0.13 -2.97
C PHE A 255 15.35 0.91 -3.27
N VAL A 256 15.24 2.03 -3.96
CA VAL A 256 16.38 2.90 -4.28
C VAL A 256 17.09 3.34 -2.99
N ASP A 257 18.43 3.32 -2.99
CA ASP A 257 19.28 3.70 -1.86
C ASP A 257 19.04 2.91 -0.55
N CYS A 258 18.65 1.64 -0.68
CA CYS A 258 18.64 0.67 0.43
C CYS A 258 20.02 0.01 0.58
N ASP A 259 21.04 0.81 0.89
CA ASP A 259 22.47 0.46 0.77
C ASP A 259 22.91 -0.73 1.65
N SER A 260 22.19 -1.05 2.72
CA SER A 260 22.55 -2.12 3.65
C SER A 260 21.93 -3.48 3.33
N VAL A 261 21.09 -3.59 2.28
CA VAL A 261 20.48 -4.87 1.92
C VAL A 261 21.56 -5.83 1.41
N SER A 262 21.82 -6.85 2.22
CA SER A 262 22.80 -7.91 1.89
C SER A 262 22.14 -9.25 1.52
N SER A 263 20.87 -9.45 1.86
CA SER A 263 20.11 -10.65 1.51
C SER A 263 18.79 -10.27 0.86
N LEU A 264 18.55 -10.76 -0.35
CA LEU A 264 17.33 -10.56 -1.11
C LEU A 264 16.72 -11.90 -1.49
N GLU A 265 15.43 -12.04 -1.21
CA GLU A 265 14.61 -13.18 -1.58
C GLU A 265 13.42 -12.74 -2.43
N LEU A 266 13.30 -13.25 -3.64
CA LEU A 266 12.08 -13.23 -4.44
C LEU A 266 11.42 -14.60 -4.29
N LYS A 267 10.40 -14.70 -3.43
CA LYS A 267 9.77 -15.99 -3.08
C LYS A 267 9.26 -16.77 -4.28
N ASP A 268 9.20 -18.07 -4.14
CA ASP A 268 8.69 -19.00 -5.17
C ASP A 268 7.30 -18.59 -5.64
N GLY A 269 7.08 -18.64 -6.96
CA GLY A 269 5.80 -18.34 -7.56
C GLY A 269 5.78 -18.62 -9.06
N ASN A 270 4.63 -19.08 -9.56
CA ASN A 270 4.41 -19.34 -10.98
C ASN A 270 4.21 -18.06 -11.81
N ARG A 271 3.83 -16.94 -11.16
CA ARG A 271 3.64 -15.64 -11.83
C ARG A 271 4.95 -14.88 -11.94
N PRO A 272 5.26 -14.29 -13.12
CA PRO A 272 6.40 -13.40 -13.25
C PRO A 272 6.24 -12.16 -12.36
N ILE A 273 7.34 -11.67 -11.80
CA ILE A 273 7.38 -10.34 -11.19
C ILE A 273 7.90 -9.32 -12.21
N LEU A 274 7.16 -8.23 -12.39
CA LEU A 274 7.63 -7.08 -13.19
C LEU A 274 8.50 -6.18 -12.32
N ILE A 275 9.77 -6.00 -12.68
CA ILE A 275 10.67 -5.08 -12.00
C ILE A 275 11.06 -3.97 -12.97
N GLU A 276 10.61 -2.74 -12.69
CA GLU A 276 10.91 -1.56 -13.50
C GLU A 276 11.78 -0.57 -12.75
N GLY A 277 12.66 0.09 -13.51
CA GLY A 277 13.59 1.08 -12.99
C GLY A 277 14.72 0.47 -12.16
N LYS A 278 15.37 1.29 -11.35
CA LYS A 278 16.52 0.89 -10.53
C LYS A 278 16.04 0.42 -9.16
N CYS A 279 15.55 -0.82 -9.05
CA CYS A 279 15.12 -1.39 -7.77
C CYS A 279 16.30 -1.96 -6.98
N PHE A 280 17.11 -2.78 -7.65
CA PHE A 280 18.22 -3.54 -7.05
C PHE A 280 19.54 -3.30 -7.79
N ASN A 281 19.52 -2.52 -8.85
CA ASN A 281 20.66 -2.19 -9.74
C ASN A 281 21.12 -0.73 -9.50
N GLY A 282 21.15 -0.29 -8.28
CA GLY A 282 21.67 1.03 -7.92
C GLY A 282 23.02 0.86 -7.21
N GLY A 283 24.11 1.23 -7.83
CA GLY A 283 25.53 1.06 -7.50
C GLY A 283 26.01 0.98 -6.05
N ASN A 284 25.13 1.01 -5.06
CA ASN A 284 25.49 0.94 -3.64
C ASN A 284 24.86 -0.24 -2.89
N MET A 285 23.97 -1.04 -3.51
CA MET A 285 23.42 -2.22 -2.82
C MET A 285 24.50 -3.31 -2.69
N MET A 286 24.66 -3.82 -1.48
CA MET A 286 25.68 -4.83 -1.14
C MET A 286 25.04 -6.23 -1.06
N ILE A 287 24.20 -6.60 -2.05
CA ILE A 287 23.55 -7.93 -2.07
C ILE A 287 24.63 -8.99 -2.16
N ASP A 288 24.79 -9.76 -1.08
CA ASP A 288 25.70 -10.90 -0.95
C ASP A 288 24.99 -12.21 -1.30
N THR A 289 23.73 -12.35 -0.85
CA THR A 289 22.92 -13.53 -1.12
C THR A 289 21.64 -13.18 -1.84
N LEU A 290 21.34 -13.89 -2.92
CA LEU A 290 20.14 -13.70 -3.74
C LEU A 290 19.41 -15.02 -3.93
N TYR A 291 18.11 -15.03 -3.59
CA TYR A 291 17.20 -16.11 -3.96
C TYR A 291 16.24 -15.64 -5.04
N ILE A 292 16.17 -16.36 -6.15
CA ILE A 292 15.24 -16.14 -7.27
C ILE A 292 14.29 -17.33 -7.36
N GLY A 293 13.08 -17.19 -6.81
CA GLY A 293 12.06 -18.25 -6.79
C GLY A 293 11.06 -18.17 -7.94
N ARG A 294 11.08 -17.11 -8.75
CA ARG A 294 10.14 -16.91 -9.86
C ARG A 294 10.73 -16.07 -10.98
N LYS A 295 10.12 -16.17 -12.17
CA LYS A 295 10.54 -15.42 -13.36
C LYS A 295 10.48 -13.91 -13.11
N ILE A 296 11.55 -13.21 -13.50
CA ILE A 296 11.62 -11.75 -13.47
C ILE A 296 11.40 -11.25 -14.89
N SER A 297 10.53 -10.24 -15.04
CA SER A 297 10.30 -9.51 -16.28
C SER A 297 10.66 -8.02 -16.09
N GLY A 298 10.86 -7.30 -17.19
CA GLY A 298 11.30 -5.89 -17.17
C GLY A 298 12.80 -5.74 -17.35
N VAL A 299 13.38 -4.72 -16.70
CA VAL A 299 14.81 -4.41 -16.85
C VAL A 299 15.66 -5.41 -16.08
N PRO A 300 16.79 -5.92 -16.62
CA PRO A 300 17.72 -6.75 -15.87
C PRO A 300 18.19 -6.05 -14.60
N GLN A 301 18.09 -6.74 -13.45
CA GLN A 301 18.37 -6.15 -12.14
C GLN A 301 19.68 -6.67 -11.53
N PHE A 302 20.10 -7.89 -11.88
CA PHE A 302 21.17 -8.60 -11.17
C PHE A 302 22.39 -8.91 -12.02
N ASN A 303 22.44 -8.35 -13.23
CA ASN A 303 23.53 -8.63 -14.18
C ASN A 303 24.90 -8.06 -13.76
N GLU A 304 24.94 -7.09 -12.85
CA GLU A 304 26.15 -6.40 -12.39
C GLU A 304 26.21 -6.27 -10.85
N CYS A 305 25.72 -7.26 -10.11
CA CYS A 305 25.80 -7.26 -8.65
C CYS A 305 27.20 -7.62 -8.17
N ALA A 306 28.03 -6.60 -7.94
CA ALA A 306 29.47 -6.78 -7.65
C ALA A 306 29.75 -7.59 -6.37
N TYR A 307 28.88 -7.54 -5.37
CA TYR A 307 29.06 -8.21 -4.07
C TYR A 307 28.33 -9.55 -3.96
N LEU A 308 27.60 -9.97 -5.00
CA LEU A 308 26.85 -11.23 -4.96
C LEU A 308 27.79 -12.43 -4.92
N SER A 309 27.84 -13.12 -3.78
CA SER A 309 28.66 -14.32 -3.59
C SER A 309 27.88 -15.61 -3.81
N THR A 310 26.58 -15.61 -3.47
CA THR A 310 25.71 -16.79 -3.51
C THR A 310 24.41 -16.48 -4.21
N LEU A 311 24.11 -17.24 -5.27
CA LEU A 311 22.83 -17.22 -5.99
C LEU A 311 22.09 -18.53 -5.75
N THR A 312 20.86 -18.45 -5.24
CA THR A 312 19.95 -19.60 -5.16
C THR A 312 18.83 -19.46 -6.17
N VAL A 313 18.61 -20.50 -6.97
CA VAL A 313 17.61 -20.57 -8.04
C VAL A 313 16.51 -21.54 -7.66
N GLY A 314 15.30 -21.06 -7.54
CA GLY A 314 14.14 -21.86 -7.15
C GLY A 314 13.69 -22.87 -8.21
N SER A 315 12.93 -23.86 -7.79
CA SER A 315 12.47 -24.97 -8.64
C SER A 315 11.51 -24.54 -9.77
N MET A 316 10.93 -23.34 -9.68
CA MET A 316 10.01 -22.79 -10.71
C MET A 316 10.74 -21.99 -11.82
N ILE A 317 12.04 -21.80 -11.71
CA ILE A 317 12.82 -21.07 -12.70
C ILE A 317 13.14 -21.97 -13.89
N LEU A 318 12.61 -21.63 -15.04
CA LEU A 318 12.85 -22.36 -16.30
C LEU A 318 13.98 -21.75 -17.13
N THR A 319 14.24 -20.45 -16.97
CA THR A 319 15.26 -19.73 -17.76
C THR A 319 16.05 -18.79 -16.85
N MET A 320 17.36 -18.87 -16.93
CA MET A 320 18.28 -18.00 -16.17
C MET A 320 18.35 -16.60 -16.77
N GLN A 321 18.54 -15.61 -15.89
CA GLN A 321 19.01 -14.29 -16.27
C GLN A 321 20.53 -14.27 -16.40
N ASP A 322 21.06 -13.32 -17.16
CA ASP A 322 22.49 -13.05 -17.23
C ASP A 322 23.02 -12.54 -15.88
N VAL A 323 24.00 -13.22 -15.31
CA VAL A 323 24.71 -12.86 -14.09
C VAL A 323 26.22 -12.78 -14.31
N SER A 324 26.66 -12.69 -15.56
CA SER A 324 28.09 -12.70 -15.94
C SER A 324 28.88 -11.52 -15.37
N GLY A 325 28.22 -10.41 -15.03
CA GLY A 325 28.85 -9.25 -14.39
C GLY A 325 29.00 -9.34 -12.87
N CYS A 326 28.48 -10.40 -12.25
CA CYS A 326 28.60 -10.64 -10.80
C CYS A 326 29.98 -11.24 -10.48
N LYS A 327 30.95 -10.37 -10.21
CA LYS A 327 32.38 -10.76 -10.12
C LYS A 327 32.73 -11.62 -8.92
N ASP A 328 31.97 -11.52 -7.83
CA ASP A 328 32.22 -12.28 -6.60
C ASP A 328 31.36 -13.56 -6.51
N LEU A 329 30.50 -13.81 -7.52
CA LEU A 329 29.60 -14.98 -7.54
C LEU A 329 30.40 -16.26 -7.69
N SER A 330 30.57 -16.99 -6.60
CA SER A 330 31.32 -18.22 -6.53
C SER A 330 30.49 -19.46 -6.16
N LYS A 331 29.22 -19.25 -5.77
CA LYS A 331 28.33 -20.35 -5.42
C LYS A 331 26.96 -20.17 -6.06
N VAL A 332 26.52 -21.18 -6.81
CA VAL A 332 25.17 -21.26 -7.39
C VAL A 332 24.47 -22.48 -6.85
N ILE A 333 23.28 -22.32 -6.29
CA ILE A 333 22.45 -23.40 -5.75
C ILE A 333 21.19 -23.47 -6.61
N CYS A 334 20.93 -24.62 -7.24
CA CYS A 334 19.70 -24.86 -7.99
C CYS A 334 18.83 -25.85 -7.24
N LEU A 335 17.59 -25.48 -6.93
CA LEU A 335 16.65 -26.33 -6.19
C LEU A 335 15.82 -27.23 -7.10
N GLY A 336 15.74 -26.89 -8.39
CA GLY A 336 14.95 -27.62 -9.39
C GLY A 336 15.57 -28.96 -9.78
N ALA A 337 14.73 -29.96 -10.00
CA ALA A 337 15.13 -31.27 -10.52
C ALA A 337 15.62 -31.22 -11.99
N THR A 338 15.32 -30.12 -12.70
CA THR A 338 15.78 -29.87 -14.08
C THR A 338 16.60 -28.59 -14.14
N PRO A 339 17.74 -28.57 -14.87
CA PRO A 339 18.53 -27.37 -15.06
C PRO A 339 17.70 -26.29 -15.81
N PRO A 340 17.65 -25.05 -15.30
CA PRO A 340 17.08 -23.94 -16.06
C PRO A 340 17.85 -23.72 -17.38
N GLU A 341 17.14 -23.27 -18.42
CA GLU A 341 17.79 -22.84 -19.65
C GLU A 341 18.77 -21.69 -19.37
N ALA A 342 19.99 -21.84 -19.82
CA ALA A 342 21.06 -20.85 -19.69
C ALA A 342 21.95 -20.85 -20.93
N THR A 343 22.54 -19.71 -21.25
CA THR A 343 23.49 -19.58 -22.36
C THR A 343 24.93 -19.72 -21.87
N MET A 344 25.86 -19.90 -22.77
CA MET A 344 27.28 -19.95 -22.44
C MET A 344 27.83 -18.65 -21.84
N THR A 345 27.11 -17.56 -22.00
CA THR A 345 27.46 -16.22 -21.45
C THR A 345 26.70 -15.86 -20.18
N THR A 346 25.84 -16.75 -19.67
CA THR A 346 25.06 -16.48 -18.44
C THR A 346 25.95 -16.29 -17.22
N PHE A 347 27.06 -17.03 -17.15
CA PHE A 347 28.00 -17.05 -16.01
C PHE A 347 29.37 -16.49 -16.42
N SER A 348 30.05 -15.81 -15.49
CA SER A 348 31.45 -15.45 -15.64
C SER A 348 32.38 -16.67 -15.49
N THR A 349 33.63 -16.54 -15.91
CA THR A 349 34.66 -17.56 -15.68
C THR A 349 34.85 -17.79 -14.18
N VAL A 350 34.84 -16.73 -13.36
CA VAL A 350 34.93 -16.84 -11.89
C VAL A 350 33.79 -17.68 -11.31
N THR A 351 32.58 -17.49 -11.80
CA THR A 351 31.42 -18.27 -11.36
C THR A 351 31.56 -19.74 -11.75
N LEU A 352 32.05 -20.03 -12.97
CA LEU A 352 32.27 -21.42 -13.42
C LEU A 352 33.43 -22.11 -12.69
N ASP A 353 34.43 -21.37 -12.21
CA ASP A 353 35.50 -21.88 -11.33
C ASP A 353 35.02 -22.17 -9.90
N GLY A 354 33.79 -21.74 -9.55
CA GLY A 354 33.16 -21.94 -8.25
C GLY A 354 32.40 -23.25 -8.11
N THR A 355 31.41 -23.24 -7.22
CA THR A 355 30.62 -24.42 -6.83
C THR A 355 29.16 -24.28 -7.30
N LEU A 356 28.69 -25.29 -8.01
CA LEU A 356 27.27 -25.54 -8.27
C LEU A 356 26.76 -26.59 -7.28
N VAL A 357 25.63 -26.30 -6.61
CA VAL A 357 24.98 -27.22 -5.66
C VAL A 357 23.59 -27.56 -6.20
N VAL A 358 23.29 -28.86 -6.33
CA VAL A 358 22.08 -29.36 -6.97
C VAL A 358 21.40 -30.45 -6.16
N PRO A 359 20.10 -30.76 -6.37
CA PRO A 359 19.47 -31.93 -5.76
C PRO A 359 20.21 -33.24 -6.14
N ALA A 360 20.29 -34.18 -5.22
CA ALA A 360 20.97 -35.44 -5.48
C ALA A 360 20.38 -36.22 -6.67
N SER A 361 19.07 -36.19 -6.83
CA SER A 361 18.38 -36.80 -7.98
C SER A 361 18.68 -36.14 -9.32
N ALA A 362 19.11 -34.88 -9.31
CA ALA A 362 19.32 -34.07 -10.52
C ALA A 362 20.80 -33.99 -10.95
N GLU A 363 21.75 -34.48 -10.15
CA GLU A 363 23.20 -34.36 -10.41
C GLU A 363 23.58 -34.74 -11.85
N GLU A 364 23.13 -35.91 -12.30
CA GLU A 364 23.47 -36.45 -13.62
C GLU A 364 23.02 -35.55 -14.78
N VAL A 365 21.80 -34.94 -14.68
CA VAL A 365 21.30 -34.07 -15.72
C VAL A 365 22.06 -32.74 -15.76
N TYR A 366 22.43 -32.18 -14.60
CA TYR A 366 23.25 -30.96 -14.55
C TYR A 366 24.64 -31.19 -15.11
N ARG A 367 25.27 -32.33 -14.81
CA ARG A 367 26.60 -32.72 -15.34
C ARG A 367 26.61 -32.91 -16.87
N ARG A 368 25.46 -33.16 -17.50
CA ARG A 368 25.33 -33.32 -18.97
C ARG A 368 24.88 -32.03 -19.67
N THR A 369 24.29 -31.06 -18.98
CA THR A 369 23.69 -29.88 -19.58
C THR A 369 24.66 -28.69 -19.57
N ALA A 370 24.91 -28.07 -20.74
CA ALA A 370 25.65 -26.81 -20.82
C ALA A 370 24.74 -25.64 -20.46
N PRO A 371 25.24 -24.56 -19.81
CA PRO A 371 26.62 -24.36 -19.35
C PRO A 371 26.91 -25.00 -17.97
N TRP A 372 25.93 -25.58 -17.30
CA TRP A 372 26.00 -26.13 -15.93
C TRP A 372 27.14 -27.14 -15.74
N ARG A 373 27.40 -27.98 -16.74
CA ARG A 373 28.49 -28.98 -16.73
C ARG A 373 29.88 -28.37 -16.62
N PHE A 374 30.04 -27.06 -16.82
CA PHE A 374 31.34 -26.38 -16.80
C PHE A 374 31.73 -25.85 -15.41
N PHE A 375 30.86 -25.97 -14.42
CA PHE A 375 31.24 -25.63 -13.05
C PHE A 375 32.38 -26.57 -12.59
N TYR A 376 33.40 -25.99 -11.96
CA TYR A 376 34.56 -26.73 -11.50
C TYR A 376 34.19 -27.75 -10.42
N THR A 377 33.35 -27.36 -9.47
CA THR A 377 32.82 -28.23 -8.42
C THR A 377 31.30 -28.35 -8.57
N ILE A 378 30.79 -29.60 -8.54
CA ILE A 378 29.34 -29.88 -8.45
C ILE A 378 29.12 -30.73 -7.21
N GLU A 379 28.42 -30.16 -6.23
CA GLU A 379 28.00 -30.77 -4.98
C GLU A 379 26.49 -31.08 -4.99
N THR A 380 26.05 -31.98 -4.13
CA THR A 380 24.64 -32.34 -4.01
C THR A 380 24.10 -32.13 -2.61
N PHE A 381 22.79 -31.87 -2.52
CA PHE A 381 22.01 -31.91 -1.28
C PHE A 381 20.87 -32.92 -1.41
N PRO A 382 20.33 -33.45 -0.27
CA PRO A 382 19.17 -34.34 -0.30
C PRO A 382 17.95 -33.64 -0.90
N ASP A 383 17.19 -34.38 -1.73
CA ASP A 383 15.94 -33.84 -2.31
C ASP A 383 14.94 -33.50 -1.22
N VAL A 384 14.26 -32.37 -1.37
CA VAL A 384 13.17 -31.93 -0.51
C VAL A 384 11.85 -32.23 -1.22
N ALA A 385 11.20 -33.32 -0.84
CA ALA A 385 9.96 -33.75 -1.50
C ALA A 385 8.83 -32.75 -1.29
N PRO A 386 8.09 -32.37 -2.35
CA PRO A 386 6.86 -31.61 -2.22
C PRO A 386 5.82 -32.39 -1.42
N ALA A 387 5.19 -31.74 -0.42
CA ALA A 387 4.19 -32.36 0.44
C ALA A 387 2.78 -31.81 0.21
N LYS A 388 2.66 -30.59 -0.31
CA LYS A 388 1.38 -29.91 -0.55
C LYS A 388 1.50 -28.93 -1.71
N LEU A 389 0.45 -28.86 -2.53
CA LEU A 389 0.24 -27.84 -3.58
C LEU A 389 -1.09 -27.16 -3.30
N ILE A 390 -1.12 -25.84 -3.27
CA ILE A 390 -2.33 -25.05 -3.05
C ILE A 390 -2.45 -23.92 -4.08
N LEU A 391 -3.69 -23.47 -4.30
CA LEU A 391 -4.00 -22.23 -5.02
C LEU A 391 -4.44 -21.15 -4.03
N ASP A 392 -4.20 -19.90 -4.37
CA ASP A 392 -4.67 -18.71 -3.64
C ASP A 392 -6.20 -18.54 -3.71
N THR A 393 -6.87 -19.26 -4.62
CA THR A 393 -8.31 -19.18 -4.86
C THR A 393 -8.85 -20.56 -5.21
N GLU A 394 -9.89 -21.01 -4.51
CA GLU A 394 -10.57 -22.29 -4.78
C GLU A 394 -11.76 -22.15 -5.73
N SER A 395 -12.36 -20.94 -5.82
CA SER A 395 -13.43 -20.64 -6.76
C SER A 395 -13.42 -19.17 -7.17
N TYR A 396 -13.81 -18.88 -8.42
CA TYR A 396 -13.87 -17.52 -8.92
C TYR A 396 -14.96 -17.35 -9.96
N GLN A 397 -15.65 -16.19 -9.95
CA GLN A 397 -16.64 -15.84 -10.95
C GLN A 397 -16.13 -14.71 -11.85
N ILE A 398 -15.98 -14.98 -13.15
CA ILE A 398 -15.65 -13.99 -14.17
C ILE A 398 -16.95 -13.36 -14.67
N THR A 399 -17.08 -12.04 -14.56
CA THR A 399 -18.31 -11.30 -14.87
C THR A 399 -18.20 -10.40 -16.10
N ARG A 400 -17.00 -10.23 -16.66
CA ARG A 400 -16.73 -9.40 -17.83
C ARG A 400 -15.80 -10.12 -18.80
N GLU A 401 -16.00 -9.88 -20.11
CA GLU A 401 -15.19 -10.50 -21.18
C GLU A 401 -13.69 -10.12 -21.12
N ASP A 402 -13.38 -8.92 -20.59
CA ASP A 402 -12.01 -8.41 -20.46
C ASP A 402 -11.36 -8.74 -19.12
N GLU A 403 -12.04 -9.48 -18.27
CA GLU A 403 -11.56 -9.85 -16.94
C GLU A 403 -10.60 -11.03 -17.04
N VAL A 404 -9.44 -10.88 -16.40
CA VAL A 404 -8.38 -11.89 -16.35
C VAL A 404 -8.21 -12.35 -14.91
N LEU A 405 -8.34 -13.66 -14.66
CA LEU A 405 -8.03 -14.25 -13.38
C LEU A 405 -6.58 -14.76 -13.40
N SER A 406 -5.80 -14.40 -12.39
CA SER A 406 -4.43 -14.87 -12.23
C SER A 406 -4.31 -15.71 -10.97
N LEU A 407 -4.16 -17.03 -11.12
CA LEU A 407 -4.04 -17.97 -10.01
C LEU A 407 -2.59 -18.09 -9.55
N LEU A 408 -2.35 -18.02 -8.23
CA LEU A 408 -1.05 -18.25 -7.63
C LEU A 408 -1.00 -19.66 -7.03
N ALA A 409 -0.07 -20.47 -7.53
CA ALA A 409 0.22 -21.79 -6.99
C ALA A 409 1.40 -21.73 -6.02
N THR A 410 1.25 -22.38 -4.86
CA THR A 410 2.30 -22.47 -3.84
C THR A 410 2.56 -23.93 -3.50
N VAL A 411 3.83 -24.34 -3.55
CA VAL A 411 4.30 -25.68 -3.19
C VAL A 411 4.93 -25.64 -1.79
N TYR A 412 4.61 -26.61 -0.96
CA TYR A 412 5.18 -26.76 0.38
C TYR A 412 5.91 -28.11 0.52
N PRO A 413 6.99 -28.17 1.33
CA PRO A 413 7.62 -27.04 2.03
C PRO A 413 8.23 -26.04 1.05
N GLU A 414 8.52 -24.80 1.52
CA GLU A 414 9.33 -23.84 0.77
C GLU A 414 10.63 -24.50 0.31
N HIS A 415 11.08 -24.17 -0.90
CA HIS A 415 12.29 -24.73 -1.52
C HIS A 415 12.23 -26.25 -1.84
N ALA A 416 11.03 -26.80 -1.99
CA ALA A 416 10.88 -28.19 -2.44
C ALA A 416 11.51 -28.42 -3.82
N THR A 417 12.05 -29.64 -4.01
CA THR A 417 12.67 -30.08 -5.27
C THR A 417 11.60 -30.65 -6.19
N PHE A 418 11.34 -30.04 -7.34
CA PHE A 418 10.42 -30.54 -8.37
C PHE A 418 10.76 -29.98 -9.75
N SER A 419 10.14 -30.49 -10.80
CA SER A 419 10.48 -30.19 -12.20
C SER A 419 9.54 -29.19 -12.89
N GLY A 420 8.72 -28.46 -12.10
CA GLY A 420 7.78 -27.45 -12.61
C GLY A 420 6.32 -27.80 -12.40
N LEU A 421 5.44 -26.89 -12.85
CA LEU A 421 3.98 -26.99 -12.74
C LEU A 421 3.36 -27.16 -14.10
N ARG A 422 2.25 -27.91 -14.15
CA ARG A 422 1.41 -28.08 -15.34
C ARG A 422 0.00 -27.59 -15.03
N TRP A 423 -0.52 -26.74 -15.90
CA TRP A 423 -1.88 -26.20 -15.82
C TRP A 423 -2.78 -26.83 -16.87
N THR A 424 -4.03 -27.10 -16.51
CA THR A 424 -5.06 -27.64 -17.41
C THR A 424 -6.42 -27.03 -17.09
N SER A 425 -7.26 -26.94 -18.11
CA SER A 425 -8.68 -26.59 -17.98
C SER A 425 -9.54 -27.81 -18.30
N SER A 426 -10.59 -28.05 -17.52
CA SER A 426 -11.56 -29.10 -17.81
C SER A 426 -12.43 -28.77 -19.02
N ASN A 427 -12.53 -27.47 -19.38
CA ASN A 427 -13.33 -26.99 -20.50
C ASN A 427 -12.72 -25.73 -21.14
N GLU A 428 -11.81 -25.91 -22.07
CA GLU A 428 -11.14 -24.82 -22.79
C GLU A 428 -12.08 -23.94 -23.62
N MET A 429 -13.29 -24.42 -23.95
CA MET A 429 -14.32 -23.61 -24.62
C MET A 429 -14.90 -22.54 -23.67
N VAL A 430 -14.88 -22.77 -22.37
CA VAL A 430 -15.34 -21.82 -21.34
C VAL A 430 -14.20 -20.95 -20.85
N ALA A 431 -13.09 -21.58 -20.44
CA ALA A 431 -11.92 -20.86 -19.95
C ALA A 431 -10.63 -21.61 -20.31
N THR A 432 -9.62 -20.88 -20.76
CA THR A 432 -8.27 -21.37 -21.00
C THR A 432 -7.32 -20.91 -19.90
N VAL A 433 -6.23 -21.65 -19.69
CA VAL A 433 -5.20 -21.28 -18.70
C VAL A 433 -3.81 -21.34 -19.33
N SER A 434 -2.97 -20.34 -19.04
CA SER A 434 -1.57 -20.30 -19.47
C SER A 434 -0.68 -21.15 -18.58
N GLU A 435 0.57 -21.38 -18.99
CA GLU A 435 1.62 -22.03 -18.21
C GLU A 435 1.97 -21.27 -16.89
N THR A 436 1.57 -20.02 -16.79
CA THR A 436 1.78 -19.18 -15.61
C THR A 436 0.53 -18.99 -14.74
N GLY A 437 -0.55 -19.76 -15.01
CA GLY A 437 -1.79 -19.71 -14.22
C GLY A 437 -2.70 -18.54 -14.55
N ILE A 438 -2.51 -17.88 -15.70
CA ILE A 438 -3.41 -16.81 -16.18
C ILE A 438 -4.59 -17.46 -16.89
N VAL A 439 -5.81 -17.19 -16.41
CA VAL A 439 -7.07 -17.73 -16.92
C VAL A 439 -7.77 -16.66 -17.75
N HIS A 440 -8.13 -17.01 -18.97
CA HIS A 440 -8.96 -16.19 -19.87
C HIS A 440 -10.29 -16.87 -20.12
N SER A 441 -11.38 -16.11 -19.98
CA SER A 441 -12.72 -16.59 -20.33
C SER A 441 -12.94 -16.52 -21.84
N ASN A 442 -13.56 -17.56 -22.41
CA ASN A 442 -13.90 -17.65 -23.83
C ASN A 442 -15.42 -17.63 -24.06
N LYS A 443 -16.20 -18.21 -23.13
CA LYS A 443 -17.66 -18.33 -23.22
C LYS A 443 -18.26 -18.52 -21.84
N GLU A 444 -19.53 -18.15 -21.67
CA GLU A 444 -20.29 -18.46 -20.46
C GLU A 444 -20.37 -19.96 -20.18
N GLY A 445 -20.27 -20.34 -18.92
CA GLY A 445 -20.26 -21.72 -18.44
C GLY A 445 -19.35 -21.93 -17.25
N GLU A 446 -18.98 -23.16 -17.00
CA GLU A 446 -18.13 -23.57 -15.88
C GLU A 446 -16.92 -24.36 -16.38
N ALA A 447 -15.78 -24.16 -15.73
CA ALA A 447 -14.54 -24.90 -15.97
C ALA A 447 -13.75 -25.04 -14.68
N ASP A 448 -13.14 -26.20 -14.46
CA ASP A 448 -12.18 -26.43 -13.40
C ASP A 448 -10.76 -26.18 -13.94
N ILE A 449 -10.06 -25.26 -13.33
CA ILE A 449 -8.66 -24.97 -13.64
C ILE A 449 -7.80 -25.71 -12.62
N THR A 450 -7.04 -26.69 -13.10
CA THR A 450 -6.21 -27.56 -12.26
C THR A 450 -4.74 -27.30 -12.51
N VAL A 451 -3.98 -27.09 -11.44
CA VAL A 451 -2.51 -27.15 -11.43
C VAL A 451 -2.06 -28.47 -10.86
N SER A 452 -1.03 -29.06 -11.45
CA SER A 452 -0.36 -30.26 -10.93
C SER A 452 1.15 -30.10 -10.96
N LEU A 453 1.87 -30.84 -10.12
CA LEU A 453 3.30 -31.08 -10.37
C LEU A 453 3.45 -31.84 -11.69
N ASN A 454 4.57 -31.67 -12.37
CA ASN A 454 4.80 -32.33 -13.66
C ASN A 454 4.72 -33.87 -13.60
N ASP A 455 4.98 -34.46 -12.45
CA ASP A 455 4.82 -35.90 -12.19
C ASP A 455 3.39 -36.32 -11.82
N GLY A 456 2.49 -35.34 -11.63
CA GLY A 456 1.10 -35.57 -11.25
C GLY A 456 0.86 -35.97 -9.80
N ALA A 457 1.91 -35.97 -8.95
CA ALA A 457 1.81 -36.44 -7.56
C ALA A 457 0.92 -35.55 -6.69
N LEU A 458 0.90 -34.23 -6.93
CA LEU A 458 0.08 -33.27 -6.22
C LEU A 458 -0.71 -32.41 -7.20
N THR A 459 -1.96 -32.11 -6.85
CA THR A 459 -2.86 -31.26 -7.65
C THR A 459 -3.62 -30.29 -6.76
N ALA A 460 -3.97 -29.13 -7.33
CA ALA A 460 -4.92 -28.18 -6.74
C ALA A 460 -5.84 -27.63 -7.84
N THR A 461 -7.10 -27.36 -7.52
CA THR A 461 -8.11 -26.96 -8.50
C THR A 461 -8.84 -25.71 -8.05
N CYS A 462 -9.09 -24.80 -8.99
CA CYS A 462 -9.97 -23.65 -8.84
C CYS A 462 -11.18 -23.83 -9.75
N HIS A 463 -12.38 -23.73 -9.18
CA HIS A 463 -13.62 -23.73 -9.95
C HIS A 463 -13.90 -22.34 -10.52
N VAL A 464 -13.98 -22.21 -11.85
CA VAL A 464 -14.23 -20.94 -12.54
C VAL A 464 -15.60 -20.97 -13.19
N SER A 465 -16.49 -20.06 -12.75
CA SER A 465 -17.77 -19.79 -13.41
C SER A 465 -17.67 -18.52 -14.25
N VAL A 466 -18.03 -18.58 -15.51
CA VAL A 466 -18.06 -17.43 -16.41
C VAL A 466 -19.52 -17.05 -16.68
N HIS A 467 -19.92 -15.88 -16.19
CA HIS A 467 -21.24 -15.33 -16.39
C HIS A 467 -21.15 -13.82 -16.65
N TYR A 468 -21.27 -13.43 -17.92
CA TYR A 468 -21.12 -12.02 -18.30
C TYR A 468 -22.35 -11.21 -17.91
N VAL A 469 -22.15 -10.18 -17.12
CA VAL A 469 -23.23 -9.26 -16.73
C VAL A 469 -23.52 -8.31 -17.89
N ASP A 470 -24.73 -8.41 -18.48
CA ASP A 470 -25.20 -7.50 -19.52
C ASP A 470 -25.48 -6.10 -18.94
N LEU A 471 -24.52 -5.21 -19.03
CA LEU A 471 -24.64 -3.83 -18.60
C LEU A 471 -25.54 -2.96 -19.53
N SER A 472 -25.99 -3.51 -20.68
CA SER A 472 -26.89 -2.79 -21.60
C SER A 472 -28.30 -2.59 -21.03
N GLN A 473 -28.73 -3.48 -20.11
CA GLN A 473 -30.03 -3.44 -19.42
C GLN A 473 -30.07 -2.46 -18.24
N SER A 474 -28.92 -1.89 -17.86
CA SER A 474 -28.87 -0.92 -16.77
C SER A 474 -29.56 0.40 -17.18
N ARG A 475 -30.62 0.81 -16.47
CA ARG A 475 -31.30 2.10 -16.72
C ARG A 475 -30.33 3.26 -16.52
N ARG A 476 -30.09 4.03 -17.58
CA ARG A 476 -29.34 5.27 -17.51
C ARG A 476 -30.15 6.29 -16.72
N ARG A 477 -29.70 6.73 -15.53
CA ARG A 477 -30.19 7.91 -14.84
C ARG A 477 -29.11 8.98 -14.90
N TYR A 478 -29.50 10.15 -15.39
CA TYR A 478 -28.66 11.35 -15.31
C TYR A 478 -28.91 12.01 -13.96
N VAL A 479 -27.87 12.20 -13.17
CA VAL A 479 -27.93 12.97 -11.92
C VAL A 479 -27.20 14.27 -12.18
N THR A 480 -27.92 15.39 -12.05
CA THR A 480 -27.40 16.75 -12.21
C THR A 480 -26.98 17.27 -10.84
N TYR A 481 -25.71 17.57 -10.66
CA TYR A 481 -25.23 18.31 -9.50
C TYR A 481 -24.92 19.75 -9.91
N ARG A 482 -25.43 20.72 -9.12
CA ARG A 482 -25.10 22.14 -9.26
C ARG A 482 -23.95 22.43 -8.27
N TRP A 483 -22.79 22.77 -8.78
CA TRP A 483 -21.66 23.20 -7.97
C TRP A 483 -21.35 24.66 -8.35
N GLY A 484 -21.63 25.60 -7.48
CA GLY A 484 -21.35 27.01 -7.67
C GLY A 484 -21.96 27.61 -8.96
N ASN A 485 -21.35 28.67 -9.48
CA ASN A 485 -21.77 29.39 -10.68
C ASN A 485 -21.27 28.82 -12.02
N HIS A 486 -20.73 27.59 -12.03
CA HIS A 486 -20.20 26.97 -13.25
C HIS A 486 -21.08 25.82 -13.75
N ARG A 487 -21.24 25.80 -15.08
CA ARG A 487 -22.07 24.95 -15.96
C ARG A 487 -22.39 23.54 -15.44
N ASN A 488 -23.63 23.11 -15.66
CA ASN A 488 -24.14 21.76 -15.41
C ASN A 488 -23.18 20.68 -16.00
N ILE A 489 -22.63 19.85 -15.15
CA ILE A 489 -21.83 18.67 -15.55
C ILE A 489 -22.76 17.47 -15.42
N TYR A 490 -22.97 16.74 -16.54
CA TYR A 490 -23.82 15.55 -16.58
C TYR A 490 -22.94 14.32 -16.42
N TYR A 491 -23.25 13.47 -15.44
CA TYR A 491 -22.60 12.17 -15.25
C TYR A 491 -23.58 11.06 -15.58
N LEU A 492 -23.10 10.06 -16.33
CA LEU A 492 -23.86 8.86 -16.64
C LEU A 492 -23.63 7.86 -15.49
N VAL A 493 -24.64 7.60 -14.67
CA VAL A 493 -24.61 6.57 -13.63
C VAL A 493 -25.32 5.33 -14.17
N ARG A 494 -24.62 4.20 -14.26
CA ARG A 494 -25.23 2.91 -14.59
C ARG A 494 -25.58 2.19 -13.30
N TYR A 495 -26.84 1.79 -13.17
CA TYR A 495 -27.33 0.93 -12.10
C TYR A 495 -27.61 -0.46 -12.66
N ASP A 496 -27.06 -1.49 -12.06
CA ASP A 496 -27.41 -2.87 -12.34
C ASP A 496 -28.54 -3.32 -11.40
N ARG A 497 -29.62 -3.87 -11.97
CA ARG A 497 -30.75 -4.46 -11.22
C ARG A 497 -30.63 -5.97 -11.05
N SER A 498 -29.63 -6.63 -11.64
CA SER A 498 -29.52 -8.09 -11.64
C SER A 498 -28.85 -8.65 -10.39
N VAL A 499 -28.28 -7.82 -9.50
CA VAL A 499 -27.82 -8.26 -8.18
C VAL A 499 -29.04 -8.32 -7.26
N GLY A 500 -29.90 -9.32 -7.52
CA GLY A 500 -31.01 -9.69 -6.67
C GLY A 500 -30.53 -10.53 -5.51
N ALA A 501 -30.89 -10.06 -4.30
CA ALA A 501 -31.02 -10.85 -3.11
C ALA A 501 -29.76 -11.53 -2.52
N PHE A 502 -28.75 -10.72 -2.15
CA PHE A 502 -28.02 -10.98 -0.91
C PHE A 502 -27.74 -9.64 -0.23
N GLY A 503 -28.39 -9.45 0.91
CA GLY A 503 -28.17 -8.57 2.04
C GLY A 503 -27.63 -7.17 1.77
N GLN A 504 -28.54 -6.19 1.89
CA GLN A 504 -28.37 -4.84 2.45
C GLN A 504 -27.12 -4.02 2.05
N GLY A 505 -27.39 -3.00 1.23
CA GLY A 505 -26.89 -1.66 1.52
C GLY A 505 -25.44 -1.32 1.25
N LEU A 506 -24.99 -1.35 -0.01
CA LEU A 506 -23.75 -0.65 -0.38
C LEU A 506 -24.08 0.67 -1.07
N ARG A 507 -23.74 1.81 -0.44
CA ARG A 507 -23.68 3.11 -1.13
C ARG A 507 -22.34 3.24 -1.84
N TRP A 508 -22.37 3.68 -3.10
CA TRP A 508 -21.19 3.92 -3.90
C TRP A 508 -20.85 5.41 -3.89
N GLY A 509 -19.61 5.76 -3.53
CA GLY A 509 -19.07 7.11 -3.62
C GLY A 509 -18.09 7.24 -4.80
N TYR A 510 -17.85 8.49 -5.25
CA TYR A 510 -16.96 8.77 -6.38
C TYR A 510 -15.65 9.34 -5.88
N ASP A 511 -14.55 8.77 -6.36
CA ASP A 511 -13.20 9.31 -6.19
C ASP A 511 -12.75 9.94 -7.53
N PHE A 512 -12.35 11.21 -7.50
CA PHE A 512 -11.89 11.95 -8.68
C PHE A 512 -10.39 12.02 -8.69
N ARG A 513 -9.74 11.36 -9.64
CA ARG A 513 -8.29 11.42 -9.81
C ARG A 513 -7.92 12.17 -11.08
N HIS A 514 -7.04 13.17 -10.93
CA HIS A 514 -6.36 13.83 -12.04
C HIS A 514 -5.14 13.00 -12.45
N VAL A 515 -5.16 12.49 -13.68
CA VAL A 515 -3.97 11.90 -14.31
C VAL A 515 -3.77 12.63 -15.65
N GLY A 516 -2.81 13.55 -15.68
CA GLY A 516 -2.57 14.40 -16.85
C GLY A 516 -3.74 15.35 -17.13
N SER A 517 -4.08 15.56 -18.38
CA SER A 517 -5.17 16.46 -18.81
C SER A 517 -6.59 15.86 -18.74
N GLN A 518 -6.76 14.67 -18.17
CA GLN A 518 -8.09 14.01 -18.07
C GLN A 518 -8.41 13.59 -16.64
N THR A 519 -9.62 13.95 -16.18
CA THR A 519 -10.19 13.50 -14.90
C THR A 519 -10.91 12.16 -15.11
N ARG A 520 -10.48 11.10 -14.46
CA ARG A 520 -11.18 9.81 -14.44
C ARG A 520 -11.92 9.64 -13.11
N CYS A 521 -13.18 9.21 -13.20
CA CYS A 521 -14.03 8.90 -12.05
C CYS A 521 -13.98 7.40 -11.78
N VAL A 522 -13.66 6.99 -10.54
CA VAL A 522 -13.67 5.59 -10.10
C VAL A 522 -14.77 5.41 -9.08
N LEU A 523 -15.61 4.39 -9.25
CA LEU A 523 -16.67 4.01 -8.31
C LEU A 523 -16.05 3.24 -7.15
N VAL A 524 -16.31 3.70 -5.92
CA VAL A 524 -15.87 3.04 -4.69
C VAL A 524 -17.11 2.70 -3.84
N PRO A 525 -17.26 1.48 -3.30
CA PRO A 525 -18.35 1.13 -2.40
C PRO A 525 -18.17 1.78 -1.02
N TYR A 526 -19.22 2.39 -0.49
CA TYR A 526 -19.30 2.84 0.90
C TYR A 526 -20.26 1.95 1.69
N PRO A 527 -19.94 1.55 2.92
CA PRO A 527 -20.88 0.85 3.78
C PRO A 527 -22.03 1.77 4.22
N GLU A 528 -23.24 1.23 4.26
CA GLU A 528 -24.42 1.94 4.79
C GLU A 528 -24.21 2.28 6.27
N GLN A 529 -24.40 3.53 6.62
CA GLN A 529 -24.70 3.92 7.99
C GLN A 529 -26.22 3.85 8.17
N ASP A 530 -26.67 3.05 9.13
CA ASP A 530 -28.04 3.02 9.60
C ASP A 530 -28.46 4.40 10.10
N VAL A 531 -29.64 4.85 9.67
CA VAL A 531 -30.35 6.04 10.15
C VAL A 531 -30.97 5.77 11.50
#